data_b6f40687f9eb8d52bb93c3686e38807c
#
_entry.id   b6f40687f9eb8d52bb93c3686e38807c
#
_cell.length_a   1.000
_cell.length_b   1.000
_cell.length_c   1.000
_cell.angle_alpha   90.00
_cell.angle_beta   90.00
_cell.angle_gamma   90.00
#
_symmetry.space_group_name_H-M   'P 1'
#
loop_
_entity.id
_entity.type
_entity.pdbx_description
1 polymer ?
#
loop_
_entity_poly.entity_id
_entity_poly.type
_entity_poly.pdbx_seq_one_letter_code
_entity_poly.pdbx_strand_id
1 'polypeptide(L)'
;MKNHTFKYLIIIIFLFLSCQESINKTRTTNITEEEKLLAKFEPEDGKCILFAGQELEAIGGLEKWNDGYYDHFDAPGGFTMYTDFSPGDTMFGYVLKGLDGVFSTDRWGDYPSNMSLQLEDEDFNNSALAIGLWLVNHEKEVADGIQDKLINRMGEWLKSLGRRPVFLRIGYEFGGGWNHYNREDYIRAYRRIKDKFDAMGVVNVAYVWQSHGWDEPMEMLESWYPGDEYVDWCGYSFFSRWDETNMIEFARKRGKPVFIAEASPTISTPTVKTNGKTKETIFSNPEQAKEAWEKWFVPFFNTINDNPDVVKAVSYINCNWKSHPMWFDNPTFQDVDARLQTSDFISKKWKAETSKELYLKASPDLFDKLWGEEK
;
A
#
# COMPACT_ATOMS: atom_id res chain seq x y z
N MET A 1 -44.58 -69.08 -45.86
CA MET A 1 -43.31 -68.53 -45.26
C MET A 1 -43.20 -67.06 -45.58
N LYS A 2 -43.71 -66.18 -44.75
CA LYS A 2 -43.55 -64.75 -44.88
C LYS A 2 -43.92 -64.04 -43.52
N ASN A 3 -43.02 -63.19 -43.06
CA ASN A 3 -43.31 -62.06 -42.16
C ASN A 3 -43.52 -62.34 -40.67
N HIS A 4 -42.41 -62.57 -39.94
CA HIS A 4 -42.40 -62.36 -38.48
C HIS A 4 -41.19 -61.61 -37.95
N THR A 5 -40.37 -60.97 -38.82
CA THR A 5 -39.09 -60.32 -38.39
C THR A 5 -39.22 -58.79 -38.30
N PHE A 6 -40.38 -58.17 -38.58
CA PHE A 6 -40.51 -56.71 -38.62
C PHE A 6 -41.18 -56.04 -37.41
N LYS A 7 -41.71 -56.85 -36.46
CA LYS A 7 -42.39 -56.28 -35.27
C LYS A 7 -41.52 -56.09 -34.02
N TYR A 8 -40.32 -56.64 -34.00
CA TYR A 8 -39.45 -56.49 -32.83
C TYR A 8 -38.45 -55.31 -32.96
N LEU A 9 -38.26 -54.74 -34.15
CA LEU A 9 -37.29 -53.64 -34.35
C LEU A 9 -37.86 -52.27 -33.92
N ILE A 10 -39.19 -52.13 -33.92
CA ILE A 10 -39.84 -50.85 -33.55
C ILE A 10 -39.94 -50.67 -32.03
N ILE A 11 -39.96 -51.76 -31.24
CA ILE A 11 -40.07 -51.70 -29.77
C ILE A 11 -38.72 -51.34 -29.13
N ILE A 12 -37.58 -51.70 -29.78
CA ILE A 12 -36.24 -51.38 -29.27
C ILE A 12 -35.89 -49.88 -29.49
N ILE A 13 -36.42 -49.26 -30.53
CA ILE A 13 -36.16 -47.84 -30.84
C ILE A 13 -36.90 -46.92 -29.86
N PHE A 14 -38.09 -47.33 -29.34
CA PHE A 14 -38.82 -46.51 -28.35
C PHE A 14 -38.25 -46.60 -26.92
N LEU A 15 -37.52 -47.65 -26.61
CA LEU A 15 -36.86 -47.77 -25.30
C LEU A 15 -35.54 -46.99 -25.22
N PHE A 16 -34.89 -46.69 -26.36
CA PHE A 16 -33.70 -45.83 -26.39
C PHE A 16 -33.99 -44.33 -26.40
N LEU A 17 -35.16 -43.93 -26.86
CA LEU A 17 -35.59 -42.50 -26.82
C LEU A 17 -36.09 -42.05 -25.43
N SER A 18 -36.55 -42.98 -24.60
CA SER A 18 -36.99 -42.68 -23.23
C SER A 18 -35.86 -42.56 -22.20
N CYS A 19 -34.67 -43.12 -22.53
CA CYS A 19 -33.46 -43.00 -21.68
C CYS A 19 -32.62 -41.76 -21.99
N GLN A 20 -32.86 -41.05 -23.10
CA GLN A 20 -32.09 -39.84 -23.47
C GLN A 20 -32.69 -38.55 -22.96
N GLU A 21 -33.99 -38.52 -22.57
CA GLU A 21 -34.60 -37.37 -21.94
C GLU A 21 -34.39 -37.27 -20.42
N SER A 22 -33.99 -38.34 -19.75
CA SER A 22 -33.71 -38.30 -18.31
C SER A 22 -32.22 -38.02 -17.96
N ILE A 23 -31.33 -37.90 -18.95
CA ILE A 23 -29.89 -37.56 -18.71
C ILE A 23 -29.62 -36.10 -18.91
N ASN A 24 -30.52 -35.32 -19.53
CA ASN A 24 -30.31 -33.89 -19.77
C ASN A 24 -30.96 -32.96 -18.73
N LYS A 25 -31.39 -33.47 -17.56
CA LYS A 25 -32.02 -32.66 -16.52
C LYS A 25 -31.27 -32.58 -15.20
N THR A 26 -30.01 -32.97 -15.15
CA THR A 26 -29.23 -32.76 -13.93
C THR A 26 -27.73 -32.55 -14.28
N ARG A 27 -27.44 -31.43 -14.92
CA ARG A 27 -26.12 -30.80 -14.89
C ARG A 27 -26.28 -29.29 -14.99
N THR A 28 -27.02 -28.70 -14.07
CA THR A 28 -26.67 -27.39 -13.58
C THR A 28 -25.42 -27.66 -12.74
N THR A 29 -24.27 -27.59 -13.36
CA THR A 29 -23.03 -27.43 -12.64
C THR A 29 -23.19 -26.19 -11.80
N ASN A 30 -23.33 -26.36 -10.48
CA ASN A 30 -22.91 -25.35 -9.55
C ASN A 30 -21.46 -25.04 -9.94
N ILE A 31 -21.24 -23.95 -10.66
CA ILE A 31 -19.97 -23.25 -10.67
C ILE A 31 -19.90 -22.77 -9.22
N THR A 32 -19.27 -23.53 -8.36
CA THR A 32 -18.74 -22.99 -7.14
C THR A 32 -17.81 -21.87 -7.61
N GLU A 33 -18.18 -20.60 -7.34
CA GLU A 33 -17.19 -19.54 -7.34
C GLU A 33 -16.04 -20.11 -6.51
N GLU A 34 -14.88 -20.30 -7.13
CA GLU A 34 -13.67 -20.58 -6.38
C GLU A 34 -13.51 -19.38 -5.44
N GLU A 35 -13.64 -19.62 -4.14
CA GLU A 35 -13.41 -18.58 -3.15
C GLU A 35 -12.03 -17.97 -3.46
N LYS A 36 -12.03 -16.68 -3.84
CA LYS A 36 -10.79 -15.93 -4.09
C LYS A 36 -9.96 -16.01 -2.80
N LEU A 37 -8.82 -16.66 -2.87
CA LEU A 37 -7.87 -16.66 -1.75
C LEU A 37 -7.29 -15.24 -1.62
N LEU A 38 -7.68 -14.55 -0.56
CA LEU A 38 -7.19 -13.21 -0.28
C LEU A 38 -5.69 -13.23 0.04
N ALA A 39 -4.99 -12.19 -0.36
CA ALA A 39 -3.60 -11.97 0.06
C ALA A 39 -3.56 -11.64 1.56
N LYS A 40 -2.39 -11.75 2.17
CA LYS A 40 -2.21 -11.47 3.59
C LYS A 40 -2.66 -10.05 3.94
N PHE A 41 -3.57 -9.93 4.90
CA PHE A 41 -4.20 -8.68 5.35
C PHE A 41 -5.02 -7.94 4.27
N GLU A 42 -5.37 -8.61 3.18
CA GLU A 42 -6.27 -8.06 2.18
C GLU A 42 -7.69 -7.98 2.74
N PRO A 43 -8.30 -6.80 2.80
CA PRO A 43 -9.70 -6.70 3.18
C PRO A 43 -10.61 -7.19 2.04
N GLU A 44 -11.85 -7.53 2.38
CA GLU A 44 -12.87 -7.92 1.41
C GLU A 44 -13.05 -6.88 0.28
N ASP A 45 -13.66 -7.29 -0.82
CA ASP A 45 -13.92 -6.39 -1.94
C ASP A 45 -14.84 -5.22 -1.51
N GLY A 46 -14.54 -4.03 -2.01
CA GLY A 46 -15.21 -2.80 -1.60
C GLY A 46 -14.74 -2.23 -0.27
N LYS A 47 -13.64 -2.74 0.31
CA LYS A 47 -12.99 -2.15 1.49
C LYS A 47 -11.56 -1.74 1.17
N CYS A 48 -11.11 -0.65 1.80
CA CYS A 48 -9.79 -0.07 1.62
C CYS A 48 -9.25 0.41 2.97
N ILE A 49 -8.04 -0.02 3.34
CA ILE A 49 -7.42 0.40 4.60
C ILE A 49 -6.88 1.82 4.42
N LEU A 50 -7.27 2.72 5.32
CA LEU A 50 -6.75 4.08 5.33
C LEU A 50 -5.52 4.17 6.24
N PHE A 51 -4.40 4.65 5.70
CA PHE A 51 -3.19 4.97 6.46
C PHE A 51 -2.92 6.48 6.44
N ALA A 52 -2.24 6.96 7.48
CA ALA A 52 -1.64 8.29 7.52
C ALA A 52 -0.12 8.19 7.63
N GLY A 53 0.60 9.02 6.92
CA GLY A 53 2.06 9.07 6.90
C GLY A 53 2.58 10.49 6.91
N GLN A 54 3.91 10.65 7.02
CA GLN A 54 4.89 9.55 7.02
C GLN A 54 5.92 9.64 8.17
N GLU A 55 5.78 10.56 9.08
CA GLU A 55 6.72 10.83 10.18
C GLU A 55 5.96 11.39 11.38
N LEU A 56 6.67 11.65 12.48
CA LEU A 56 6.03 12.01 13.75
C LEU A 56 5.13 13.27 13.66
N GLU A 57 5.54 14.29 12.89
CA GLU A 57 4.76 15.53 12.77
C GLU A 57 3.51 15.33 11.91
N ALA A 58 3.63 14.61 10.78
CA ALA A 58 2.52 14.37 9.87
C ALA A 58 1.48 13.41 10.45
N ILE A 59 1.91 12.41 11.22
CA ILE A 59 1.04 11.45 11.90
C ILE A 59 0.38 12.11 13.11
N GLY A 60 1.14 12.76 13.99
CA GLY A 60 0.64 13.36 15.22
C GLY A 60 0.22 12.35 16.28
N GLY A 61 -0.75 12.73 17.11
CA GLY A 61 -1.34 11.87 18.14
C GLY A 61 -0.49 11.67 19.37
N LEU A 62 0.61 12.42 19.54
CA LEU A 62 1.53 12.33 20.67
C LEU A 62 1.70 13.68 21.34
N GLU A 63 1.99 13.73 22.64
CA GLU A 63 2.11 14.98 23.41
C GLU A 63 3.03 16.02 22.74
N LYS A 64 4.15 15.59 22.19
CA LYS A 64 5.11 16.46 21.51
C LYS A 64 4.75 16.77 20.07
N TRP A 65 4.08 15.87 19.38
CA TRP A 65 3.65 15.94 17.99
C TRP A 65 2.12 15.84 17.94
N ASN A 66 1.44 16.97 18.15
CA ASN A 66 0.00 17.06 18.41
C ASN A 66 -0.76 17.97 17.42
N ASP A 67 -0.23 18.12 16.20
CA ASP A 67 -0.88 18.85 15.09
C ASP A 67 -0.85 18.03 13.79
N GLY A 68 -0.79 16.71 13.90
CA GLY A 68 -0.78 15.79 12.77
C GLY A 68 -2.17 15.23 12.44
N TYR A 69 -2.19 14.13 11.68
CA TYR A 69 -3.44 13.52 11.22
C TYR A 69 -4.32 13.04 12.38
N TYR A 70 -3.75 12.34 13.37
CA TYR A 70 -4.49 11.76 14.50
C TYR A 70 -5.13 12.83 15.41
N ASP A 71 -4.63 14.05 15.37
CA ASP A 71 -5.14 15.15 16.22
C ASP A 71 -6.39 15.82 15.63
N HIS A 72 -6.63 15.68 14.32
CA HIS A 72 -7.67 16.39 13.60
C HIS A 72 -8.72 15.48 12.94
N PHE A 73 -8.42 14.19 12.75
CA PHE A 73 -9.24 13.23 12.03
C PHE A 73 -9.42 11.96 12.84
N ASP A 74 -10.44 11.17 12.49
CA ASP A 74 -10.60 9.83 13.08
C ASP A 74 -9.34 9.01 12.83
N ALA A 75 -8.91 8.24 13.85
CA ALA A 75 -7.74 7.39 13.76
C ALA A 75 -7.80 6.48 12.54
N PRO A 76 -6.84 6.54 11.61
CA PRO A 76 -6.83 5.72 10.41
C PRO A 76 -6.56 4.25 10.75
N GLY A 77 -6.82 3.34 9.80
CA GLY A 77 -6.55 1.92 9.97
C GLY A 77 -5.07 1.58 10.15
N GLY A 78 -4.19 2.52 9.87
CA GLY A 78 -2.75 2.37 10.09
C GLY A 78 -1.98 3.67 9.93
N PHE A 79 -0.69 3.62 10.24
CA PHE A 79 0.24 4.71 10.01
C PHE A 79 1.49 4.21 9.29
N THR A 80 2.19 5.13 8.60
CA THR A 80 3.37 4.83 7.79
C THR A 80 4.59 5.54 8.34
N MET A 81 5.68 4.80 8.52
CA MET A 81 7.01 5.34 8.83
C MET A 81 8.12 4.61 8.06
N TYR A 82 9.34 5.07 8.23
CA TYR A 82 10.51 4.57 7.51
C TYR A 82 11.59 4.06 8.47
N THR A 83 12.40 3.16 7.95
CA THR A 83 13.68 2.73 8.53
C THR A 83 14.61 2.27 7.40
N ASP A 84 15.85 1.92 7.73
CA ASP A 84 16.87 1.57 6.74
C ASP A 84 17.77 0.44 7.20
N PHE A 85 18.47 -0.15 6.23
CA PHE A 85 19.60 -1.06 6.46
C PHE A 85 20.95 -0.42 6.06
N SER A 86 21.08 0.89 6.26
CA SER A 86 22.20 1.71 5.80
C SER A 86 22.82 2.55 6.94
N PRO A 87 23.11 1.95 8.12
CA PRO A 87 23.62 2.72 9.25
C PRO A 87 24.98 3.34 8.91
N GLY A 88 25.08 4.66 9.10
CA GLY A 88 26.28 5.44 8.80
C GLY A 88 26.26 6.15 7.44
N ASP A 89 25.33 5.81 6.56
CA ASP A 89 25.12 6.56 5.31
C ASP A 89 24.52 7.95 5.59
N THR A 90 24.57 8.81 4.58
CA THR A 90 24.04 10.17 4.67
C THR A 90 22.89 10.37 3.70
N MET A 91 21.73 10.79 4.22
CA MET A 91 20.57 11.21 3.44
C MET A 91 20.30 12.70 3.69
N PHE A 92 20.34 13.53 2.65
CA PHE A 92 20.11 14.98 2.73
C PHE A 92 20.94 15.68 3.84
N GLY A 93 22.19 15.23 4.07
CA GLY A 93 23.08 15.79 5.09
C GLY A 93 22.91 15.21 6.50
N TYR A 94 21.99 14.28 6.72
CA TYR A 94 21.78 13.60 8.00
C TYR A 94 22.31 12.17 7.94
N VAL A 95 23.01 11.75 9.00
CA VAL A 95 23.54 10.38 9.11
C VAL A 95 22.41 9.45 9.52
N LEU A 96 22.20 8.39 8.74
CA LEU A 96 21.25 7.32 9.02
C LEU A 96 21.78 6.41 10.14
N LYS A 97 20.88 5.94 10.99
CA LYS A 97 21.22 5.07 12.13
C LYS A 97 20.68 3.65 11.97
N GLY A 98 20.22 3.29 10.79
CA GLY A 98 19.65 1.98 10.53
C GLY A 98 18.33 1.77 11.30
N LEU A 99 18.22 0.67 12.03
CA LEU A 99 17.01 0.34 12.79
C LEU A 99 16.81 1.19 14.07
N ASP A 100 17.66 2.16 14.37
CA ASP A 100 17.50 2.94 15.60
C ASP A 100 16.23 3.80 15.61
N GLY A 101 15.76 4.25 14.42
CA GLY A 101 14.46 4.92 14.26
C GLY A 101 13.24 4.07 14.59
N VAL A 102 13.42 2.75 14.81
CA VAL A 102 12.38 1.84 15.33
C VAL A 102 12.29 1.92 16.86
N PHE A 103 13.42 2.12 17.53
CA PHE A 103 13.55 2.01 18.99
C PHE A 103 13.79 3.35 19.70
N SER A 104 14.29 4.33 18.98
CA SER A 104 14.58 5.66 19.50
C SER A 104 14.36 6.71 18.42
N THR A 105 14.23 8.00 18.80
CA THR A 105 14.07 9.06 17.81
C THR A 105 15.31 9.17 16.93
N ASP A 106 15.09 8.97 15.66
CA ASP A 106 16.05 9.14 14.57
C ASP A 106 15.52 10.14 13.55
N ARG A 107 16.14 10.22 12.40
CA ARG A 107 15.74 11.09 11.29
C ARG A 107 15.71 10.33 9.99
N TRP A 108 14.69 10.60 9.20
CA TRP A 108 14.63 10.28 7.79
C TRP A 108 14.83 11.59 7.01
N GLY A 109 16.07 11.89 6.62
CA GLY A 109 16.44 13.23 6.25
C GLY A 109 16.31 14.18 7.46
N ASP A 110 15.56 15.25 7.36
CA ASP A 110 15.24 16.15 8.48
C ASP A 110 13.93 15.83 9.21
N TYR A 111 13.21 14.79 8.78
CA TYR A 111 12.01 14.32 9.46
C TYR A 111 12.32 13.53 10.73
N PRO A 112 11.65 13.82 11.86
CA PRO A 112 11.75 13.00 13.06
C PRO A 112 11.00 11.69 12.85
N SER A 113 11.66 10.56 13.11
CA SER A 113 11.11 9.20 12.98
C SER A 113 11.35 8.37 14.23
N ASN A 114 10.31 7.75 14.77
CA ASN A 114 10.40 6.77 15.86
C ASN A 114 9.07 6.03 16.00
N MET A 115 8.98 4.85 15.41
CA MET A 115 7.76 4.03 15.44
C MET A 115 7.39 3.57 16.85
N SER A 116 8.34 3.40 17.76
CA SER A 116 8.05 2.95 19.12
C SER A 116 7.15 3.90 19.89
N LEU A 117 7.23 5.20 19.63
CA LEU A 117 6.39 6.18 20.33
C LEU A 117 4.90 5.95 20.05
N GLN A 118 4.51 5.74 18.79
CA GLN A 118 3.14 5.40 18.46
C GLN A 118 2.77 3.98 18.92
N LEU A 119 3.70 3.03 18.81
CA LEU A 119 3.43 1.63 19.19
C LEU A 119 3.24 1.43 20.70
N GLU A 120 3.78 2.34 21.52
CA GLU A 120 3.65 2.36 22.99
C GLU A 120 2.45 3.20 23.45
N ASP A 121 1.81 3.98 22.58
CA ASP A 121 0.67 4.83 22.89
C ASP A 121 -0.67 4.10 22.65
N GLU A 122 -1.62 4.25 23.57
CA GLU A 122 -2.91 3.55 23.54
C GLU A 122 -3.78 3.94 22.32
N ASP A 123 -3.66 5.15 21.83
CA ASP A 123 -4.43 5.65 20.66
C ASP A 123 -4.08 4.90 19.38
N PHE A 124 -2.91 4.24 19.35
CA PHE A 124 -2.44 3.45 18.20
C PHE A 124 -2.65 1.93 18.35
N ASN A 125 -3.27 1.46 19.46
CA ASN A 125 -3.43 0.04 19.72
C ASN A 125 -4.19 -0.74 18.63
N ASN A 126 -5.08 -0.08 17.91
CA ASN A 126 -5.88 -0.67 16.85
C ASN A 126 -5.42 -0.25 15.44
N SER A 127 -4.24 0.30 15.28
CA SER A 127 -3.68 0.75 14.00
C SER A 127 -2.65 -0.23 13.47
N ALA A 128 -2.77 -0.63 12.19
CA ALA A 128 -1.74 -1.36 11.48
C ALA A 128 -0.50 -0.46 11.24
N LEU A 129 0.62 -1.06 10.91
CA LEU A 129 1.87 -0.35 10.63
C LEU A 129 2.32 -0.59 9.19
N ALA A 130 2.64 0.46 8.44
CA ALA A 130 3.33 0.35 7.18
C ALA A 130 4.77 0.87 7.32
N ILE A 131 5.75 0.10 6.84
CA ILE A 131 7.17 0.44 6.99
C ILE A 131 7.81 0.56 5.61
N GLY A 132 8.33 1.73 5.28
CA GLY A 132 9.27 1.90 4.16
C GLY A 132 10.66 1.47 4.60
N LEU A 133 11.18 0.37 4.05
CA LEU A 133 12.52 -0.12 4.32
C LEU A 133 13.46 0.30 3.18
N TRP A 134 14.34 1.25 3.45
CA TRP A 134 15.29 1.76 2.47
C TRP A 134 16.54 0.90 2.39
N LEU A 135 16.99 0.59 1.17
CA LEU A 135 18.11 -0.30 0.89
C LEU A 135 19.14 0.32 -0.06
N VAL A 136 18.99 1.60 -0.42
CA VAL A 136 19.81 2.25 -1.45
C VAL A 136 21.31 2.11 -1.13
N ASN A 137 22.10 1.69 -2.12
CA ASN A 137 23.52 1.34 -2.05
C ASN A 137 23.84 0.07 -1.22
N HIS A 138 22.87 -0.55 -0.57
CA HIS A 138 23.08 -1.74 0.27
C HIS A 138 22.28 -2.96 -0.19
N GLU A 139 21.52 -2.87 -1.28
CA GLU A 139 20.75 -3.99 -1.81
C GLU A 139 21.64 -5.22 -2.11
N LYS A 140 22.85 -4.99 -2.60
CA LYS A 140 23.83 -6.08 -2.83
C LYS A 140 24.31 -6.70 -1.52
N GLU A 141 24.61 -5.91 -0.50
CA GLU A 141 25.04 -6.40 0.80
C GLU A 141 23.95 -7.22 1.49
N VAL A 142 22.69 -6.77 1.36
CA VAL A 142 21.51 -7.51 1.81
C VAL A 142 21.40 -8.83 1.04
N ALA A 143 21.50 -8.78 -0.30
CA ALA A 143 21.41 -9.97 -1.17
C ALA A 143 22.50 -11.01 -0.84
N ASP A 144 23.71 -10.57 -0.54
CA ASP A 144 24.87 -11.43 -0.24
C ASP A 144 24.92 -11.88 1.24
N GLY A 145 24.01 -11.38 2.10
CA GLY A 145 23.91 -11.78 3.49
C GLY A 145 24.82 -11.04 4.46
N ILE A 146 25.50 -10.00 4.01
CA ILE A 146 26.34 -9.15 4.87
C ILE A 146 25.50 -8.47 5.94
N GLN A 147 24.26 -8.07 5.59
CA GLN A 147 23.31 -7.39 6.48
C GLN A 147 22.39 -8.34 7.29
N ASP A 148 22.70 -9.64 7.35
CA ASP A 148 21.86 -10.63 8.06
C ASP A 148 21.60 -10.29 9.52
N LYS A 149 22.52 -9.60 10.20
CA LYS A 149 22.31 -9.16 11.57
C LYS A 149 21.20 -8.13 11.68
N LEU A 150 21.10 -7.20 10.75
CA LEU A 150 20.02 -6.20 10.72
C LEU A 150 18.70 -6.87 10.38
N ILE A 151 18.68 -7.77 9.40
CA ILE A 151 17.48 -8.55 9.06
C ILE A 151 16.97 -9.32 10.28
N ASN A 152 17.84 -10.04 10.96
CA ASN A 152 17.47 -10.80 12.16
C ASN A 152 16.95 -9.89 13.27
N ARG A 153 17.62 -8.75 13.56
CA ARG A 153 17.18 -7.77 14.55
C ARG A 153 15.78 -7.23 14.24
N MET A 154 15.53 -6.87 12.96
CA MET A 154 14.22 -6.43 12.52
C MET A 154 13.17 -7.54 12.65
N GLY A 155 13.50 -8.77 12.27
CA GLY A 155 12.59 -9.91 12.40
C GLY A 155 12.17 -10.20 13.83
N GLU A 156 13.09 -10.15 14.80
CA GLU A 156 12.76 -10.29 16.22
C GLU A 156 11.85 -9.16 16.73
N TRP A 157 12.12 -7.92 16.31
CA TRP A 157 11.26 -6.80 16.64
C TRP A 157 9.86 -6.96 16.03
N LEU A 158 9.74 -7.32 14.75
CA LEU A 158 8.46 -7.56 14.09
C LEU A 158 7.64 -8.63 14.80
N LYS A 159 8.26 -9.72 15.24
CA LYS A 159 7.61 -10.77 16.06
C LYS A 159 7.09 -10.22 17.37
N SER A 160 7.81 -9.29 18.01
CA SER A 160 7.40 -8.70 19.28
C SER A 160 6.14 -7.85 19.19
N LEU A 161 5.74 -7.42 17.97
CA LEU A 161 4.49 -6.70 17.71
C LEU A 161 3.24 -7.60 17.77
N GLY A 162 3.42 -8.92 17.93
CA GLY A 162 2.34 -9.87 18.07
C GLY A 162 1.42 -9.92 16.85
N ARG A 163 0.12 -9.71 17.06
CA ARG A 163 -0.88 -9.76 15.97
C ARG A 163 -1.01 -8.47 15.14
N ARG A 164 -0.28 -7.41 15.47
CA ARG A 164 -0.37 -6.15 14.69
C ARG A 164 0.00 -6.40 13.23
N PRO A 165 -0.90 -6.13 12.27
CA PRO A 165 -0.58 -6.24 10.86
C PRO A 165 0.50 -5.23 10.47
N VAL A 166 1.55 -5.71 9.81
CA VAL A 166 2.65 -4.89 9.30
C VAL A 166 2.72 -5.03 7.78
N PHE A 167 2.72 -3.91 7.07
CA PHE A 167 2.89 -3.83 5.63
C PHE A 167 4.32 -3.36 5.35
N LEU A 168 5.22 -4.28 5.01
CA LEU A 168 6.64 -3.99 4.82
C LEU A 168 6.94 -3.71 3.35
N ARG A 169 7.28 -2.47 3.04
CA ARG A 169 7.64 -1.97 1.71
C ARG A 169 9.16 -2.09 1.51
N ILE A 170 9.63 -3.25 1.08
CA ILE A 170 11.05 -3.54 0.93
C ILE A 170 11.62 -2.81 -0.29
N GLY A 171 12.59 -1.91 -0.09
CA GLY A 171 13.19 -1.15 -1.17
C GLY A 171 12.15 -0.39 -1.99
N TYR A 172 11.27 0.34 -1.31
CA TYR A 172 10.15 1.07 -1.92
C TYR A 172 10.62 2.00 -3.05
N GLU A 173 9.69 2.32 -3.97
CA GLU A 173 9.96 3.12 -5.17
C GLU A 173 11.13 2.59 -6.02
N PHE A 174 11.17 1.26 -6.22
CA PHE A 174 12.27 0.58 -6.91
C PHE A 174 12.57 1.13 -8.31
N GLY A 175 11.58 1.70 -8.99
CA GLY A 175 11.72 2.31 -10.32
C GLY A 175 12.20 3.76 -10.30
N GLY A 176 12.28 4.40 -9.12
CA GLY A 176 12.71 5.78 -8.98
C GLY A 176 14.20 5.96 -9.24
N GLY A 177 14.56 6.87 -10.17
CA GLY A 177 15.95 7.15 -10.51
C GLY A 177 16.80 7.69 -9.34
N TRP A 178 16.15 8.21 -8.28
CA TRP A 178 16.78 8.63 -7.04
C TRP A 178 17.24 7.48 -6.15
N ASN A 179 16.60 6.31 -6.23
CA ASN A 179 16.97 5.11 -5.49
C ASN A 179 18.07 4.31 -6.20
N HIS A 180 18.20 4.44 -7.52
CA HIS A 180 19.21 3.83 -8.39
C HIS A 180 19.62 2.39 -8.03
N TYR A 181 18.68 1.55 -7.56
CA TYR A 181 18.92 0.14 -7.26
C TYR A 181 19.47 -0.65 -8.46
N ASN A 182 20.40 -1.56 -8.19
CA ASN A 182 20.69 -2.62 -9.14
C ASN A 182 19.55 -3.64 -9.11
N ARG A 183 18.88 -3.86 -10.24
CA ARG A 183 17.70 -4.70 -10.33
C ARG A 183 17.90 -6.12 -9.83
N GLU A 184 19.02 -6.77 -10.22
CA GLU A 184 19.26 -8.18 -9.86
C GLU A 184 19.52 -8.32 -8.36
N ASP A 185 20.33 -7.42 -7.80
CA ASP A 185 20.62 -7.40 -6.37
C ASP A 185 19.37 -7.01 -5.55
N TYR A 186 18.56 -6.07 -6.05
CA TYR A 186 17.27 -5.71 -5.44
C TYR A 186 16.35 -6.92 -5.31
N ILE A 187 16.12 -7.69 -6.39
CA ILE A 187 15.27 -8.87 -6.38
C ILE A 187 15.81 -9.92 -5.39
N ARG A 188 17.11 -10.15 -5.38
CA ARG A 188 17.76 -11.08 -4.45
C ARG A 188 17.64 -10.61 -2.99
N ALA A 189 17.82 -9.31 -2.74
CA ALA A 189 17.67 -8.70 -1.42
C ALA A 189 16.24 -8.84 -0.90
N TYR A 190 15.26 -8.51 -1.74
CA TYR A 190 13.84 -8.65 -1.41
C TYR A 190 13.51 -10.09 -0.99
N ARG A 191 13.89 -11.07 -1.82
CA ARG A 191 13.67 -12.50 -1.54
C ARG A 191 14.36 -12.93 -0.26
N ARG A 192 15.62 -12.53 -0.06
CA ARG A 192 16.38 -12.89 1.15
C ARG A 192 15.74 -12.39 2.43
N ILE A 193 15.24 -11.15 2.46
CA ILE A 193 14.58 -10.59 3.65
C ILE A 193 13.37 -11.45 3.99
N LYS A 194 12.51 -11.74 3.00
CA LYS A 194 11.33 -12.59 3.20
C LYS A 194 11.69 -13.99 3.67
N ASP A 195 12.61 -14.67 2.99
CA ASP A 195 13.05 -16.03 3.35
C ASP A 195 13.56 -16.10 4.80
N LYS A 196 14.30 -15.07 5.23
CA LYS A 196 14.79 -15.02 6.61
C LYS A 196 13.67 -14.78 7.61
N PHE A 197 12.75 -13.90 7.33
CA PHE A 197 11.61 -13.66 8.20
C PHE A 197 10.70 -14.89 8.30
N ASP A 198 10.46 -15.60 7.19
CA ASP A 198 9.73 -16.86 7.19
C ASP A 198 10.44 -17.92 8.05
N ALA A 199 11.76 -18.07 7.88
CA ALA A 199 12.57 -19.00 8.69
C ALA A 199 12.59 -18.65 10.19
N MET A 200 12.41 -17.38 10.53
CA MET A 200 12.32 -16.90 11.93
C MET A 200 10.90 -17.03 12.49
N GLY A 201 9.90 -17.36 11.68
CA GLY A 201 8.51 -17.42 12.08
C GLY A 201 7.87 -16.03 12.28
N VAL A 202 8.23 -15.05 11.49
CA VAL A 202 7.56 -13.74 11.42
C VAL A 202 6.27 -13.90 10.65
N VAL A 203 5.13 -13.91 11.36
CA VAL A 203 3.83 -14.21 10.75
C VAL A 203 2.95 -12.97 10.54
N ASN A 204 3.31 -11.83 11.08
CA ASN A 204 2.51 -10.61 11.09
C ASN A 204 2.95 -9.57 10.04
N VAL A 205 3.66 -9.98 8.99
CA VAL A 205 4.14 -9.10 7.92
C VAL A 205 3.52 -9.48 6.58
N ALA A 206 2.94 -8.51 5.88
CA ALA A 206 2.61 -8.57 4.45
C ALA A 206 3.70 -7.83 3.67
N TYR A 207 4.19 -8.45 2.60
CA TYR A 207 5.31 -7.95 1.81
C TYR A 207 4.80 -7.12 0.63
N VAL A 208 5.13 -5.83 0.63
CA VAL A 208 4.68 -4.86 -0.39
C VAL A 208 5.82 -4.56 -1.36
N TRP A 209 5.56 -4.80 -2.65
CA TRP A 209 6.45 -4.45 -3.75
C TRP A 209 5.94 -3.17 -4.42
N GLN A 210 6.66 -2.05 -4.20
CA GLN A 210 6.19 -0.70 -4.53
C GLN A 210 7.07 -0.03 -5.57
N SER A 211 6.44 0.43 -6.66
CA SER A 211 7.03 1.33 -7.65
C SER A 211 6.87 2.81 -7.26
N HIS A 212 7.47 3.70 -8.03
CA HIS A 212 7.34 5.15 -7.82
C HIS A 212 6.09 5.76 -8.49
N GLY A 213 5.33 5.00 -9.28
CA GLY A 213 4.03 5.41 -9.81
C GLY A 213 4.08 6.42 -10.96
N TRP A 214 4.99 6.26 -11.91
CA TRP A 214 5.10 7.10 -13.11
C TRP A 214 4.74 6.35 -14.39
N ASP A 215 3.71 5.52 -14.32
CA ASP A 215 3.22 4.73 -15.45
C ASP A 215 4.34 3.86 -16.06
N GLU A 216 4.97 3.05 -15.19
CA GLU A 216 6.03 2.15 -15.63
C GLU A 216 5.52 1.18 -16.70
N PRO A 217 6.30 0.98 -17.79
CA PRO A 217 5.93 -0.03 -18.77
C PRO A 217 5.79 -1.43 -18.16
N MET A 218 4.85 -2.22 -18.67
CA MET A 218 4.60 -3.58 -18.17
C MET A 218 5.87 -4.44 -18.15
N GLU A 219 6.73 -4.32 -19.17
CA GLU A 219 8.01 -5.04 -19.25
C GLU A 219 8.97 -4.65 -18.13
N MET A 220 8.93 -3.39 -17.70
CA MET A 220 9.71 -2.93 -16.57
C MET A 220 9.19 -3.57 -15.29
N LEU A 221 7.89 -3.54 -15.04
CA LEU A 221 7.26 -4.19 -13.89
C LEU A 221 7.61 -5.69 -13.85
N GLU A 222 7.41 -6.41 -14.96
CA GLU A 222 7.76 -7.85 -15.07
C GLU A 222 9.25 -8.10 -14.76
N SER A 223 10.14 -7.22 -15.19
CA SER A 223 11.59 -7.40 -15.02
C SER A 223 12.09 -7.15 -13.59
N TRP A 224 11.36 -6.39 -12.77
CA TRP A 224 11.70 -6.07 -11.38
C TRP A 224 10.96 -6.93 -10.36
N TYR A 225 10.00 -7.74 -10.81
CA TYR A 225 9.12 -8.48 -9.91
C TYR A 225 9.84 -9.61 -9.18
N PRO A 226 9.79 -9.65 -7.83
CA PRO A 226 10.46 -10.72 -7.06
C PRO A 226 9.85 -12.12 -7.23
N GLY A 227 8.59 -12.21 -7.65
CA GLY A 227 7.84 -13.47 -7.80
C GLY A 227 6.60 -13.51 -6.92
N ASP A 228 5.59 -14.28 -7.35
CA ASP A 228 4.28 -14.33 -6.69
C ASP A 228 4.37 -14.86 -5.26
N GLU A 229 5.34 -15.74 -4.98
CA GLU A 229 5.60 -16.32 -3.67
C GLU A 229 6.29 -15.36 -2.70
N TYR A 230 6.86 -14.26 -3.21
CA TYR A 230 7.56 -13.26 -2.40
C TYR A 230 6.74 -12.01 -2.16
N VAL A 231 5.75 -11.73 -2.97
CA VAL A 231 4.97 -10.49 -2.94
C VAL A 231 3.53 -10.80 -2.51
N ASP A 232 3.08 -10.18 -1.43
CA ASP A 232 1.69 -10.22 -1.01
C ASP A 232 0.89 -9.08 -1.66
N TRP A 233 1.47 -7.88 -1.76
CA TRP A 233 0.86 -6.66 -2.24
C TRP A 233 1.71 -5.98 -3.29
N CYS A 234 1.10 -5.51 -4.36
CA CYS A 234 1.68 -4.50 -5.23
C CYS A 234 1.45 -3.10 -4.65
N GLY A 235 2.28 -2.13 -5.00
CA GLY A 235 2.10 -0.75 -4.53
C GLY A 235 2.74 0.27 -5.44
N TYR A 236 2.33 1.53 -5.27
CA TYR A 236 2.93 2.67 -5.96
C TYR A 236 2.70 3.97 -5.21
N SER A 237 3.43 5.03 -5.61
CA SER A 237 3.30 6.39 -5.07
C SER A 237 2.39 7.25 -5.95
N PHE A 238 1.46 7.97 -5.33
CA PHE A 238 0.48 8.83 -5.99
C PHE A 238 0.75 10.30 -5.65
N PHE A 239 1.72 10.89 -6.35
CA PHE A 239 2.08 12.30 -6.12
C PHE A 239 1.53 13.22 -7.22
N SER A 240 2.23 13.33 -8.33
CA SER A 240 1.88 14.23 -9.44
C SER A 240 1.20 13.55 -10.61
N ARG A 241 1.13 12.24 -10.60
CA ARG A 241 0.41 11.42 -11.57
C ARG A 241 -0.63 10.57 -10.87
N TRP A 242 -1.78 10.41 -11.48
CA TRP A 242 -2.95 9.75 -10.91
C TRP A 242 -3.54 8.66 -11.79
N ASP A 243 -2.94 8.37 -12.91
CA ASP A 243 -3.37 7.39 -13.89
C ASP A 243 -2.43 6.20 -14.00
N GLU A 244 -1.93 5.70 -12.84
CA GLU A 244 -1.04 4.53 -12.76
C GLU A 244 -1.80 3.22 -13.03
N THR A 245 -2.26 3.08 -14.27
CA THR A 245 -3.06 1.93 -14.69
C THR A 245 -2.25 0.66 -14.84
N ASN A 246 -0.97 0.75 -15.23
CA ASN A 246 -0.12 -0.42 -15.48
C ASN A 246 0.15 -1.22 -14.19
N MET A 247 0.41 -0.56 -13.06
CA MET A 247 0.57 -1.27 -11.77
C MET A 247 -0.75 -1.91 -11.33
N ILE A 248 -1.88 -1.22 -11.51
CA ILE A 248 -3.21 -1.76 -11.18
C ILE A 248 -3.53 -2.98 -12.05
N GLU A 249 -3.26 -2.93 -13.35
CA GLU A 249 -3.47 -4.06 -14.27
C GLU A 249 -2.50 -5.22 -13.98
N PHE A 250 -1.24 -4.92 -13.67
CA PHE A 250 -0.24 -5.90 -13.27
C PHE A 250 -0.69 -6.66 -12.02
N ALA A 251 -1.12 -5.93 -11.01
CA ALA A 251 -1.60 -6.50 -9.75
C ALA A 251 -2.86 -7.36 -9.97
N ARG A 252 -3.85 -6.83 -10.70
CA ARG A 252 -5.10 -7.54 -11.01
C ARG A 252 -4.83 -8.86 -11.75
N LYS A 253 -3.94 -8.86 -12.75
CA LYS A 253 -3.54 -10.05 -13.52
C LYS A 253 -2.91 -11.13 -12.63
N ARG A 254 -2.23 -10.74 -11.54
CA ARG A 254 -1.55 -11.64 -10.61
C ARG A 254 -2.39 -11.97 -9.37
N GLY A 255 -3.62 -11.44 -9.26
CA GLY A 255 -4.46 -11.63 -8.09
C GLY A 255 -3.89 -10.98 -6.83
N LYS A 256 -3.14 -9.87 -6.96
CA LYS A 256 -2.56 -9.14 -5.85
C LYS A 256 -3.34 -7.85 -5.56
N PRO A 257 -3.58 -7.51 -4.29
CA PRO A 257 -4.11 -6.19 -3.93
C PRO A 257 -3.07 -5.09 -4.16
N VAL A 258 -3.56 -3.87 -4.32
CA VAL A 258 -2.73 -2.66 -4.49
C VAL A 258 -2.81 -1.80 -3.25
N PHE A 259 -1.64 -1.36 -2.80
CA PHE A 259 -1.46 -0.32 -1.81
C PHE A 259 -0.94 0.96 -2.47
N ILE A 260 -1.76 2.03 -2.53
CA ILE A 260 -1.27 3.37 -2.84
C ILE A 260 -0.51 3.84 -1.59
N ALA A 261 0.78 3.50 -1.55
CA ALA A 261 1.58 3.50 -0.33
C ALA A 261 2.07 4.88 0.09
N GLU A 262 2.10 5.82 -0.84
CA GLU A 262 2.43 7.22 -0.62
C GLU A 262 1.55 8.10 -1.48
N ALA A 263 0.81 9.03 -0.88
CA ALA A 263 -0.04 9.93 -1.63
C ALA A 263 -0.04 11.33 -1.02
N SER A 264 0.30 12.32 -1.84
CA SER A 264 0.24 13.74 -1.48
C SER A 264 0.21 14.60 -2.73
N PRO A 265 -0.57 15.68 -2.77
CA PRO A 265 -0.42 16.69 -3.81
C PRO A 265 0.99 17.28 -3.83
N THR A 266 1.43 17.68 -5.01
CA THR A 266 2.74 18.28 -5.24
C THR A 266 2.59 19.60 -5.97
N ILE A 267 3.71 20.27 -6.25
CA ILE A 267 3.71 21.51 -7.05
C ILE A 267 3.24 21.28 -8.50
N SER A 268 3.35 20.06 -9.00
CA SER A 268 2.80 19.66 -10.32
C SER A 268 1.29 19.45 -10.27
N THR A 269 0.70 19.32 -9.09
CA THR A 269 -0.74 19.45 -8.91
C THR A 269 -1.13 20.79 -9.48
N PRO A 270 -2.11 20.86 -10.40
CA PRO A 270 -2.43 22.09 -11.06
C PRO A 270 -2.70 23.19 -10.03
N THR A 271 -1.91 24.20 -10.12
CA THR A 271 -1.88 25.29 -9.15
C THR A 271 -2.30 26.59 -9.81
N VAL A 272 -2.80 27.50 -9.01
CA VAL A 272 -3.08 28.87 -9.46
C VAL A 272 -1.81 29.49 -10.02
N LYS A 273 -1.80 29.77 -11.32
CA LYS A 273 -0.72 30.52 -11.96
C LYS A 273 -0.82 31.97 -11.55
N THR A 274 -0.05 32.38 -10.58
CA THR A 274 0.10 33.79 -10.24
C THR A 274 1.23 34.39 -11.07
N ASN A 275 0.90 35.03 -12.20
CA ASN A 275 1.76 35.97 -12.94
C ASN A 275 3.25 35.56 -13.10
N GLY A 276 3.54 34.33 -13.48
CA GLY A 276 4.91 33.88 -13.75
C GLY A 276 5.78 33.62 -12.52
N LYS A 277 5.21 33.69 -11.31
CA LYS A 277 5.88 33.32 -10.07
C LYS A 277 5.55 31.87 -9.66
N THR A 278 6.35 31.38 -8.75
CA THR A 278 6.39 30.02 -8.20
C THR A 278 5.01 29.39 -8.09
N LYS A 279 4.87 28.19 -8.57
CA LYS A 279 3.69 27.36 -8.35
C LYS A 279 3.70 26.92 -6.88
N GLU A 280 2.60 27.11 -6.20
CA GLU A 280 2.43 26.68 -4.82
C GLU A 280 1.25 25.72 -4.72
N THR A 281 1.30 24.79 -3.80
CA THR A 281 0.16 23.97 -3.38
C THR A 281 0.02 24.09 -1.87
N ILE A 282 -0.77 25.05 -1.41
CA ILE A 282 -0.93 25.41 0.01
C ILE A 282 -2.42 25.42 0.34
N PHE A 283 -2.87 24.50 1.20
CA PHE A 283 -4.29 24.33 1.50
C PHE A 283 -4.88 25.49 2.33
N SER A 284 -4.08 26.21 3.09
CA SER A 284 -4.54 27.43 3.75
C SER A 284 -4.94 28.54 2.78
N ASN A 285 -4.56 28.45 1.50
CA ASN A 285 -5.06 29.31 0.44
C ASN A 285 -6.36 28.73 -0.15
N PRO A 286 -7.53 29.42 -0.03
CA PRO A 286 -8.82 28.86 -0.44
C PRO A 286 -8.95 28.51 -1.92
N GLU A 287 -8.26 29.23 -2.81
CA GLU A 287 -8.30 28.95 -4.25
C GLU A 287 -7.47 27.71 -4.57
N GLN A 288 -6.27 27.61 -4.00
CA GLN A 288 -5.40 26.45 -4.17
C GLN A 288 -6.01 25.19 -3.54
N ALA A 289 -6.67 25.32 -2.37
CA ALA A 289 -7.39 24.23 -1.75
C ALA A 289 -8.49 23.65 -2.65
N LYS A 290 -9.29 24.51 -3.29
CA LYS A 290 -10.34 24.09 -4.24
C LYS A 290 -9.73 23.42 -5.46
N GLU A 291 -8.69 24.00 -6.03
CA GLU A 291 -8.01 23.46 -7.20
C GLU A 291 -7.36 22.10 -6.89
N ALA A 292 -6.69 21.96 -5.74
CA ALA A 292 -6.13 20.70 -5.29
C ALA A 292 -7.22 19.62 -5.10
N TRP A 293 -8.38 20.03 -4.53
CA TRP A 293 -9.49 19.10 -4.40
C TRP A 293 -9.97 18.57 -5.76
N GLU A 294 -10.22 19.45 -6.72
CA GLU A 294 -10.75 19.09 -8.03
C GLU A 294 -9.76 18.28 -8.88
N LYS A 295 -8.48 18.66 -8.81
CA LYS A 295 -7.48 18.15 -9.74
C LYS A 295 -6.54 17.09 -9.15
N TRP A 296 -6.58 16.87 -7.84
CA TRP A 296 -5.79 15.82 -7.19
C TRP A 296 -6.67 14.88 -6.34
N PHE A 297 -7.44 15.40 -5.38
CA PHE A 297 -8.24 14.54 -4.48
C PHE A 297 -9.34 13.81 -5.23
N VAL A 298 -10.05 14.45 -6.16
CA VAL A 298 -11.09 13.79 -6.94
C VAL A 298 -10.50 12.65 -7.80
N PRO A 299 -9.43 12.83 -8.59
CA PRO A 299 -8.75 11.73 -9.25
C PRO A 299 -8.26 10.63 -8.29
N PHE A 300 -7.67 11.00 -7.14
CA PHE A 300 -7.22 10.04 -6.14
C PHE A 300 -8.36 9.15 -5.63
N PHE A 301 -9.48 9.74 -5.22
CA PHE A 301 -10.64 8.99 -4.78
C PHE A 301 -11.32 8.20 -5.90
N ASN A 302 -11.32 8.73 -7.13
CA ASN A 302 -11.82 7.98 -8.29
C ASN A 302 -10.98 6.72 -8.52
N THR A 303 -9.65 6.80 -8.44
CA THR A 303 -8.79 5.63 -8.58
C THR A 303 -9.18 4.51 -7.59
N ILE A 304 -9.49 4.88 -6.35
CA ILE A 304 -9.92 3.92 -5.32
C ILE A 304 -11.33 3.37 -5.65
N ASN A 305 -12.27 4.26 -5.95
CA ASN A 305 -13.67 3.89 -6.18
C ASN A 305 -13.90 3.10 -7.47
N ASP A 306 -13.08 3.35 -8.50
CA ASP A 306 -13.18 2.67 -9.80
C ASP A 306 -12.46 1.30 -9.81
N ASN A 307 -11.65 1.01 -8.79
CA ASN A 307 -10.90 -0.23 -8.65
C ASN A 307 -11.09 -0.92 -7.28
N PRO A 308 -12.35 -1.11 -6.80
CA PRO A 308 -12.63 -1.63 -5.46
C PRO A 308 -12.22 -3.11 -5.27
N ASP A 309 -12.01 -3.81 -6.38
CA ASP A 309 -11.54 -5.20 -6.44
C ASP A 309 -10.04 -5.35 -6.17
N VAL A 310 -9.27 -4.28 -6.40
CA VAL A 310 -7.79 -4.36 -6.37
C VAL A 310 -7.14 -3.29 -5.50
N VAL A 311 -7.65 -2.05 -5.43
CA VAL A 311 -7.08 -1.00 -4.56
C VAL A 311 -7.62 -1.19 -3.15
N LYS A 312 -6.79 -1.74 -2.27
CA LYS A 312 -7.18 -2.23 -0.95
C LYS A 312 -6.55 -1.48 0.23
N ALA A 313 -5.57 -0.62 -0.04
CA ALA A 313 -4.97 0.25 0.97
C ALA A 313 -4.48 1.56 0.35
N VAL A 314 -4.55 2.65 1.11
CA VAL A 314 -4.03 3.97 0.73
C VAL A 314 -3.38 4.65 1.93
N SER A 315 -2.27 5.37 1.70
CA SER A 315 -1.58 6.16 2.72
C SER A 315 -1.50 7.61 2.27
N TYR A 316 -2.16 8.51 3.02
CA TYR A 316 -2.05 9.95 2.77
C TYR A 316 -0.92 10.55 3.60
N ILE A 317 -0.03 11.30 2.96
CA ILE A 317 1.07 12.00 3.64
C ILE A 317 0.60 13.41 4.02
N ASN A 318 0.28 13.59 5.28
CA ASN A 318 -0.25 14.84 5.84
C ASN A 318 0.88 15.84 6.19
N CYS A 319 1.73 16.15 5.23
CA CYS A 319 3.00 16.85 5.46
C CYS A 319 3.00 18.30 5.02
N ASN A 320 3.75 19.11 5.77
CA ASN A 320 4.18 20.44 5.35
C ASN A 320 5.56 20.37 4.71
N TRP A 321 5.63 19.90 3.46
CA TRP A 321 6.87 19.68 2.73
C TRP A 321 7.79 20.89 2.69
N LYS A 322 7.21 22.09 2.50
CA LYS A 322 7.94 23.35 2.42
C LYS A 322 8.62 23.76 3.72
N SER A 323 8.30 23.18 4.87
CA SER A 323 8.94 23.46 6.15
C SER A 323 10.23 22.67 6.36
N HIS A 324 10.49 21.68 5.51
CA HIS A 324 11.62 20.78 5.66
C HIS A 324 12.78 21.16 4.73
N PRO A 325 13.95 21.53 5.28
CA PRO A 325 15.14 21.93 4.52
C PRO A 325 15.55 20.99 3.41
N MET A 326 15.34 19.68 3.58
CA MET A 326 15.65 18.69 2.55
C MET A 326 14.90 18.90 1.23
N TRP A 327 13.79 19.63 1.25
CA TRP A 327 12.96 19.92 0.08
C TRP A 327 13.11 21.32 -0.49
N PHE A 328 13.91 22.20 0.11
CA PHE A 328 14.00 23.62 -0.30
C PHE A 328 14.45 23.84 -1.75
N ASP A 329 15.25 22.94 -2.28
CA ASP A 329 15.72 22.97 -3.68
C ASP A 329 15.00 21.93 -4.57
N ASN A 330 13.96 21.27 -4.04
CA ASN A 330 13.23 20.25 -4.80
C ASN A 330 12.02 20.89 -5.50
N PRO A 331 11.99 20.94 -6.84
CA PRO A 331 10.92 21.64 -7.59
C PRO A 331 9.55 20.98 -7.44
N THR A 332 9.46 19.79 -6.86
CA THR A 332 8.23 19.05 -6.65
C THR A 332 7.59 19.38 -5.30
N PHE A 333 8.37 19.61 -4.26
CA PHE A 333 7.89 19.73 -2.89
C PHE A 333 8.20 21.04 -2.18
N GLN A 334 9.15 21.86 -2.67
CA GLN A 334 9.64 23.07 -1.99
C GLN A 334 8.55 24.07 -1.58
N ASP A 335 7.44 24.14 -2.32
CA ASP A 335 6.33 25.09 -2.12
C ASP A 335 5.00 24.37 -1.83
N VAL A 336 5.05 23.22 -1.14
CA VAL A 336 3.86 22.40 -0.85
C VAL A 336 3.59 22.35 0.67
N ASP A 337 2.38 22.69 1.08
CA ASP A 337 1.81 22.39 2.39
C ASP A 337 0.50 21.60 2.17
N ALA A 338 0.61 20.30 2.30
CA ALA A 338 -0.47 19.33 2.02
C ALA A 338 -1.19 18.87 3.30
N ARG A 339 -1.06 19.61 4.41
CA ARG A 339 -1.76 19.28 5.65
C ARG A 339 -3.25 19.56 5.53
N LEU A 340 -4.05 18.53 5.71
CA LEU A 340 -5.52 18.56 5.56
C LEU A 340 -6.18 19.55 6.54
N GLN A 341 -5.68 19.65 7.76
CA GLN A 341 -6.21 20.51 8.83
C GLN A 341 -6.04 22.01 8.57
N THR A 342 -5.15 22.41 7.68
CA THR A 342 -4.90 23.83 7.36
C THR A 342 -6.02 24.47 6.53
N SER A 343 -6.99 23.68 6.05
CA SER A 343 -8.14 24.15 5.26
C SER A 343 -9.44 23.50 5.72
N ASP A 344 -10.37 24.30 6.22
CA ASP A 344 -11.73 23.84 6.58
C ASP A 344 -12.44 23.18 5.38
N PHE A 345 -12.20 23.67 4.16
CA PHE A 345 -12.79 23.12 2.95
C PHE A 345 -12.26 21.71 2.67
N ILE A 346 -10.94 21.51 2.71
CA ILE A 346 -10.31 20.20 2.52
C ILE A 346 -10.70 19.26 3.66
N SER A 347 -10.55 19.69 4.92
CA SER A 347 -10.90 18.89 6.11
C SER A 347 -12.32 18.36 6.05
N LYS A 348 -13.29 19.21 5.73
CA LYS A 348 -14.70 18.83 5.64
C LYS A 348 -14.92 17.79 4.55
N LYS A 349 -14.32 17.96 3.38
CA LYS A 349 -14.48 17.04 2.26
C LYS A 349 -13.75 15.71 2.53
N TRP A 350 -12.55 15.77 3.10
CA TRP A 350 -11.80 14.60 3.51
C TRP A 350 -12.59 13.75 4.52
N LYS A 351 -13.10 14.40 5.60
CA LYS A 351 -13.95 13.73 6.59
C LYS A 351 -15.19 13.08 5.96
N ALA A 352 -15.85 13.78 5.04
CA ALA A 352 -17.03 13.24 4.35
C ALA A 352 -16.69 12.03 3.47
N GLU A 353 -15.55 12.05 2.79
CA GLU A 353 -15.11 10.93 1.95
C GLU A 353 -14.69 9.74 2.80
N THR A 354 -13.81 9.97 3.79
CA THR A 354 -13.25 8.88 4.61
C THR A 354 -14.21 8.36 5.68
N SER A 355 -15.40 8.98 5.85
CA SER A 355 -16.47 8.43 6.69
C SER A 355 -17.30 7.34 6.00
N LYS A 356 -17.10 7.10 4.70
CA LYS A 356 -17.79 6.03 3.98
C LYS A 356 -17.34 4.67 4.51
N GLU A 357 -18.25 3.69 4.47
CA GLU A 357 -17.97 2.30 4.88
C GLU A 357 -16.85 1.62 4.10
N LEU A 358 -16.48 2.16 2.94
CA LEU A 358 -15.36 1.74 2.14
C LEU A 358 -14.04 1.77 2.96
N TYR A 359 -13.84 2.81 3.79
CA TYR A 359 -12.56 3.02 4.47
C TYR A 359 -12.51 2.34 5.82
N LEU A 360 -11.59 1.38 5.96
CA LEU A 360 -11.27 0.77 7.25
C LEU A 360 -10.38 1.72 8.05
N LYS A 361 -10.86 2.04 9.24
CA LYS A 361 -10.18 2.87 10.24
C LYS A 361 -9.83 2.04 11.48
N ALA A 362 -9.06 2.62 12.38
CA ALA A 362 -8.74 1.97 13.66
C ALA A 362 -10.04 1.58 14.40
N SER A 363 -10.13 0.32 14.76
CA SER A 363 -11.24 -0.24 15.51
C SER A 363 -10.77 -1.50 16.25
N PRO A 364 -11.41 -1.89 17.37
CA PRO A 364 -11.01 -3.07 18.13
C PRO A 364 -11.03 -4.38 17.35
N ASP A 365 -11.79 -4.45 16.25
CA ASP A 365 -11.93 -5.61 15.38
C ASP A 365 -11.14 -5.49 14.05
N LEU A 366 -10.36 -4.42 13.87
CA LEU A 366 -9.61 -4.22 12.63
C LEU A 366 -8.63 -5.38 12.38
N PHE A 367 -7.89 -5.78 13.42
CA PHE A 367 -6.90 -6.85 13.24
C PHE A 367 -7.58 -8.19 12.93
N ASP A 368 -8.69 -8.50 13.57
CA ASP A 368 -9.46 -9.73 13.28
C ASP A 368 -9.92 -9.74 11.82
N LYS A 369 -10.45 -8.62 11.32
CA LYS A 369 -10.83 -8.47 9.91
C LYS A 369 -9.66 -8.68 8.95
N LEU A 370 -8.49 -8.11 9.27
CA LEU A 370 -7.30 -8.22 8.41
C LEU A 370 -6.64 -9.61 8.49
N TRP A 371 -6.80 -10.33 9.60
CA TRP A 371 -6.37 -11.72 9.72
C TRP A 371 -7.37 -12.71 9.10
N GLY A 372 -8.55 -12.26 8.66
CA GLY A 372 -9.60 -13.13 8.13
C GLY A 372 -10.26 -14.00 9.22
N GLU A 373 -10.27 -13.56 10.46
CA GLU A 373 -10.91 -14.25 11.57
C GLU A 373 -12.32 -13.66 11.78
N GLU A 374 -13.36 -14.41 11.44
CA GLU A 374 -14.73 -14.09 11.83
C GLU A 374 -14.92 -14.36 13.33
N LYS A 375 -15.68 -13.48 14.01
CA LYS A 375 -16.10 -13.66 15.40
C LYS A 375 -17.22 -14.66 15.54
#